data_25937991a84f4a7721934a15225156d0
#
_entry.id   25937991a84f4a7721934a15225156d0
#
_cell.length_a   1.000
_cell.length_b   1.000
_cell.length_c   1.000
_cell.angle_alpha   90.00
_cell.angle_beta   90.00
_cell.angle_gamma   90.00
#
_symmetry.space_group_name_H-M   'P 1'
#
loop_
_entity.id
_entity.type
_entity.pdbx_description
1 polymer ?
#
loop_
_entity_poly.entity_id
_entity_poly.type
_entity_poly.pdbx_seq_one_letter_code
_entity_poly.pdbx_strand_id
1 'polypeptide(L)'
;MKERIGLKGHWTIEVRENGKLVKVIDFDNQLTNLYKNDVLTQLNSGTTNGLQIKYLAIGTGTNPASPTDTQLQTEVFRVQPTSRAITADYVQTIWVIPVQMGNFTYKEIGVFAGNATATLNSGMLISRVNVNIEKTESMEVTFVRRDYVTI
;
A
#
# COMPACT_ATOMS: atom_id res chain seq x y z
N MET A 1 10.59 32.66 -5.15
CA MET A 1 10.15 31.56 -4.25
C MET A 1 9.62 30.43 -5.09
N LYS A 2 10.01 29.21 -4.77
CA LYS A 2 9.49 28.01 -5.43
C LYS A 2 8.49 27.33 -4.50
N GLU A 3 7.26 27.17 -4.97
CA GLU A 3 6.26 26.37 -4.29
C GLU A 3 6.26 24.96 -4.85
N ARG A 4 6.14 23.96 -3.99
CA ARG A 4 6.04 22.56 -4.40
C ARG A 4 5.05 21.85 -3.50
N ILE A 5 4.25 20.99 -4.13
CA ILE A 5 3.40 20.05 -3.40
C ILE A 5 4.12 18.71 -3.44
N GLY A 6 4.36 18.14 -2.27
CA GLY A 6 4.95 16.81 -2.15
C GLY A 6 3.90 15.77 -1.80
N LEU A 7 4.07 14.60 -2.35
CA LEU A 7 3.30 13.40 -1.99
C LEU A 7 4.25 12.43 -1.30
N LYS A 8 3.84 11.94 -0.12
CA LYS A 8 4.66 11.02 0.65
C LYS A 8 3.78 9.96 1.30
N GLY A 9 4.16 8.71 1.17
CA GLY A 9 3.53 7.61 1.86
C GLY A 9 4.43 7.03 2.94
N HIS A 10 3.86 6.66 4.07
CA HIS A 10 4.56 6.03 5.18
C HIS A 10 3.82 4.78 5.64
N TRP A 11 4.57 3.73 5.92
CA TRP A 11 4.06 2.47 6.42
C TRP A 11 4.45 2.23 7.88
N THR A 12 3.47 1.78 8.65
CA THR A 12 3.68 1.13 9.95
C THR A 12 3.03 -0.25 9.87
N ILE A 13 3.81 -1.30 10.09
CA ILE A 13 3.31 -2.67 10.07
C ILE A 13 3.49 -3.26 11.46
N GLU A 14 2.38 -3.74 12.03
CA GLU A 14 2.37 -4.35 13.35
C GLU A 14 2.05 -5.84 13.21
N VAL A 15 2.92 -6.67 13.78
CA VAL A 15 2.73 -8.13 13.83
C VAL A 15 2.39 -8.52 15.26
N ARG A 16 1.25 -9.19 15.42
CA ARG A 16 0.83 -9.76 16.70
C ARG A 16 0.79 -11.27 16.61
N GLU A 17 1.34 -11.91 17.62
CA GLU A 17 1.32 -13.36 17.75
C GLU A 17 0.57 -13.72 19.02
N ASN A 18 -0.47 -14.55 18.90
CA ASN A 18 -1.34 -14.91 20.00
C ASN A 18 -1.87 -13.68 20.76
N GLY A 19 -2.23 -12.62 20.04
CA GLY A 19 -2.75 -11.36 20.57
C GLY A 19 -1.70 -10.39 21.12
N LYS A 20 -0.43 -10.74 21.13
CA LYS A 20 0.65 -9.88 21.64
C LYS A 20 1.44 -9.25 20.51
N LEU A 21 1.71 -7.95 20.61
CA LEU A 21 2.56 -7.25 19.67
C LEU A 21 4.00 -7.77 19.78
N VAL A 22 4.50 -8.38 18.72
CA VAL A 22 5.86 -8.97 18.69
C VAL A 22 6.81 -8.24 17.76
N LYS A 23 6.30 -7.43 16.82
CA LYS A 23 7.13 -6.71 15.86
C LYS A 23 6.41 -5.47 15.34
N VAL A 24 7.14 -4.37 15.18
CA VAL A 24 6.71 -3.16 14.49
C VAL A 24 7.75 -2.81 13.44
N ILE A 25 7.31 -2.56 12.21
CA ILE A 25 8.16 -2.16 11.10
C ILE A 25 7.67 -0.80 10.61
N ASP A 26 8.57 0.16 10.51
CA ASP A 26 8.30 1.51 9.99
C ASP A 26 9.21 1.80 8.81
N PHE A 27 8.65 2.30 7.71
CA PHE A 27 9.45 2.71 6.56
C PHE A 27 8.66 3.64 5.63
N ASP A 28 9.41 4.44 4.86
CA ASP A 28 8.82 5.28 3.82
C ASP A 28 8.50 4.45 2.58
N ASN A 29 7.52 4.93 1.83
CA ASN A 29 6.97 4.25 0.69
C ASN A 29 7.70 4.62 -0.61
N GLN A 30 7.68 3.71 -1.58
CA GLN A 30 8.11 3.95 -2.96
C GLN A 30 6.86 4.19 -3.82
N LEU A 31 6.63 5.44 -4.23
CA LEU A 31 5.54 5.79 -5.13
C LEU A 31 5.89 5.45 -6.58
N THR A 32 4.87 5.14 -7.38
CA THR A 32 5.05 4.82 -8.79
C THR A 32 4.85 6.02 -9.70
N ASN A 33 5.37 5.92 -10.92
CA ASN A 33 5.11 6.89 -11.97
C ASN A 33 3.64 6.91 -12.38
N LEU A 34 2.93 5.78 -12.27
CA LEU A 34 1.49 5.72 -12.56
C LEU A 34 0.71 6.68 -11.64
N TYR A 35 1.02 6.64 -10.34
CA TYR A 35 0.39 7.52 -9.37
C TYR A 35 0.70 8.99 -9.66
N LYS A 36 1.97 9.30 -9.89
CA LYS A 36 2.38 10.66 -10.24
C LYS A 36 1.66 11.17 -11.49
N ASN A 37 1.61 10.35 -12.54
CA ASN A 37 0.98 10.73 -13.80
C ASN A 37 -0.52 10.92 -13.67
N ASP A 38 -1.19 10.14 -12.83
CA ASP A 38 -2.63 10.32 -12.60
C ASP A 38 -2.91 11.62 -11.85
N VAL A 39 -2.07 12.01 -10.89
CA VAL A 39 -2.15 13.32 -10.21
C VAL A 39 -1.98 14.45 -11.22
N LEU A 40 -0.99 14.35 -12.10
CA LEU A 40 -0.75 15.36 -13.15
C LEU A 40 -1.94 15.45 -14.13
N THR A 41 -2.49 14.30 -14.49
CA THR A 41 -3.67 14.25 -15.38
C THR A 41 -4.88 14.89 -14.70
N GLN A 42 -5.08 14.66 -13.43
CA GLN A 42 -6.15 15.29 -12.66
C GLN A 42 -6.00 16.81 -12.67
N LEU A 43 -4.79 17.33 -12.49
CA LEU A 43 -4.53 18.76 -12.52
C LEU A 43 -4.73 19.36 -13.92
N ASN A 44 -4.43 18.61 -14.97
CA ASN A 44 -4.49 19.09 -16.35
C ASN A 44 -5.91 19.05 -16.93
N SER A 45 -6.61 17.93 -16.78
CA SER A 45 -7.88 17.69 -17.47
C SER A 45 -9.05 17.35 -16.57
N GLY A 46 -8.80 17.14 -15.29
CA GLY A 46 -9.81 16.68 -14.35
C GLY A 46 -10.23 15.21 -14.53
N THR A 47 -9.61 14.50 -15.46
CA THR A 47 -9.85 13.08 -15.71
C THR A 47 -8.83 12.23 -14.98
N THR A 48 -9.30 11.25 -14.19
CA THR A 48 -8.44 10.38 -13.41
C THR A 48 -8.97 8.96 -13.42
N ASN A 49 -8.08 7.97 -13.20
CA ASN A 49 -8.48 6.59 -12.94
C ASN A 49 -9.05 6.40 -11.54
N GLY A 50 -9.01 7.43 -10.71
CA GLY A 50 -9.40 7.41 -9.32
C GLY A 50 -8.21 7.15 -8.40
N LEU A 51 -8.04 8.04 -7.42
CA LEU A 51 -6.90 7.99 -6.50
C LEU A 51 -7.24 7.31 -5.17
N GLN A 52 -8.49 6.90 -4.99
CA GLN A 52 -8.88 6.22 -3.75
C GLN A 52 -8.13 4.89 -3.60
N ILE A 53 -7.46 4.73 -2.48
CA ILE A 53 -6.81 3.48 -2.11
C ILE A 53 -7.87 2.41 -1.89
N LYS A 54 -7.77 1.29 -2.61
CA LYS A 54 -8.79 0.22 -2.60
C LYS A 54 -8.27 -1.10 -2.07
N TYR A 55 -7.05 -1.51 -2.43
CA TYR A 55 -6.52 -2.81 -2.05
C TYR A 55 -5.08 -2.73 -1.62
N LEU A 56 -4.77 -3.46 -0.56
CA LEU A 56 -3.41 -3.88 -0.26
C LEU A 56 -3.19 -5.22 -0.96
N ALA A 57 -2.16 -5.28 -1.78
CA ALA A 57 -1.73 -6.49 -2.46
C ALA A 57 -0.42 -6.99 -1.84
N ILE A 58 -0.30 -8.29 -1.71
CA ILE A 58 0.84 -8.94 -1.09
C ILE A 58 1.34 -10.04 -2.01
N GLY A 59 2.65 -10.13 -2.16
CA GLY A 59 3.26 -11.10 -3.05
C GLY A 59 4.56 -11.68 -2.55
N THR A 60 5.13 -12.55 -3.36
CA THR A 60 6.35 -13.29 -3.08
C THR A 60 7.53 -12.85 -3.94
N GLY A 61 7.33 -11.86 -4.81
CA GLY A 61 8.39 -11.35 -5.67
C GLY A 61 9.49 -10.64 -4.89
N THR A 62 10.73 -10.82 -5.32
CA THR A 62 11.91 -10.29 -4.65
C THR A 62 12.67 -9.24 -5.46
N ASN A 63 12.23 -8.95 -6.69
CA ASN A 63 12.85 -7.90 -7.48
C ASN A 63 12.75 -6.55 -6.73
N PRO A 64 13.81 -5.73 -6.73
CA PRO A 64 13.77 -4.43 -6.08
C PRO A 64 12.62 -3.56 -6.60
N ALA A 65 11.90 -2.91 -5.68
CA ALA A 65 10.83 -1.99 -6.04
C ALA A 65 11.39 -0.81 -6.83
N SER A 66 10.64 -0.38 -7.85
CA SER A 66 11.03 0.70 -8.76
C SER A 66 9.84 1.63 -9.03
N PRO A 67 10.08 2.93 -9.27
CA PRO A 67 9.02 3.84 -9.69
C PRO A 67 8.32 3.42 -10.99
N THR A 68 8.97 2.58 -11.81
CA THR A 68 8.42 2.09 -13.08
C THR A 68 7.54 0.86 -12.93
N ASP A 69 7.40 0.32 -11.73
CA ASP A 69 6.53 -0.84 -11.49
C ASP A 69 5.07 -0.49 -11.79
N THR A 70 4.37 -1.42 -12.45
CA THR A 70 2.95 -1.29 -12.79
C THR A 70 2.09 -2.32 -12.07
N GLN A 71 2.71 -3.31 -11.46
CA GLN A 71 2.08 -4.36 -10.66
C GLN A 71 3.12 -5.00 -9.74
N LEU A 72 2.69 -5.87 -8.82
CA LEU A 72 3.63 -6.68 -8.08
C LEU A 72 4.31 -7.69 -9.02
N GLN A 73 5.50 -8.13 -8.66
CA GLN A 73 6.18 -9.18 -9.42
C GLN A 73 5.38 -10.48 -9.37
N THR A 74 4.90 -10.86 -8.20
CA THR A 74 4.13 -12.09 -8.00
C THR A 74 3.08 -11.86 -6.93
N GLU A 75 1.96 -11.27 -7.30
CA GLU A 75 0.86 -11.05 -6.37
C GLU A 75 0.19 -12.38 -6.04
N VAL A 76 -0.03 -12.64 -4.74
CA VAL A 76 -0.62 -13.87 -4.22
C VAL A 76 -1.96 -13.60 -3.52
N PHE A 77 -2.09 -12.43 -2.89
CA PHE A 77 -3.21 -12.14 -2.03
C PHE A 77 -3.50 -10.64 -2.03
N ARG A 78 -4.76 -10.26 -1.91
CA ARG A 78 -5.12 -8.86 -1.70
C ARG A 78 -6.31 -8.73 -0.75
N VAL A 79 -6.40 -7.60 -0.09
CA VAL A 79 -7.38 -7.35 0.94
C VAL A 79 -7.87 -5.90 0.87
N GLN A 80 -9.15 -5.72 1.17
CA GLN A 80 -9.79 -4.40 1.28
C GLN A 80 -9.42 -3.74 2.61
N PRO A 81 -9.43 -2.39 2.67
CA PRO A 81 -9.18 -1.69 3.92
C PRO A 81 -10.22 -2.03 4.98
N THR A 82 -9.76 -2.15 6.22
CA THR A 82 -10.62 -2.26 7.39
C THR A 82 -11.20 -0.89 7.75
N SER A 83 -10.40 0.19 7.59
CA SER A 83 -10.83 1.55 7.87
C SER A 83 -10.02 2.57 7.09
N ARG A 84 -10.60 3.76 6.90
CA ARG A 84 -9.95 4.95 6.36
C ARG A 84 -10.33 6.14 7.21
N ALA A 85 -9.41 7.07 7.38
CA ALA A 85 -9.65 8.34 8.06
C ALA A 85 -8.84 9.45 7.39
N ILE A 86 -9.38 10.65 7.40
CA ILE A 86 -8.69 11.84 6.91
C ILE A 86 -8.43 12.79 8.07
N THR A 87 -7.22 13.36 8.11
CA THR A 87 -6.83 14.42 9.03
C THR A 87 -6.48 15.68 8.25
N ALA A 88 -6.02 16.74 8.92
CA ALA A 88 -5.53 17.92 8.24
C ALA A 88 -4.29 17.66 7.37
N ASP A 89 -3.50 16.64 7.71
CA ASP A 89 -2.17 16.41 7.11
C ASP A 89 -2.08 15.16 6.25
N TYR A 90 -2.93 14.15 6.51
CA TYR A 90 -2.82 12.86 5.81
C TYR A 90 -4.15 12.10 5.76
N VAL A 91 -4.19 11.12 4.86
CA VAL A 91 -5.19 10.06 4.86
C VAL A 91 -4.54 8.82 5.47
N GLN A 92 -5.21 8.22 6.45
CA GLN A 92 -4.77 6.95 7.04
C GLN A 92 -5.64 5.82 6.55
N THR A 93 -5.03 4.78 6.04
CA THR A 93 -5.71 3.56 5.61
C THR A 93 -5.15 2.38 6.40
N ILE A 94 -6.03 1.56 6.95
CA ILE A 94 -5.66 0.40 7.78
C ILE A 94 -6.20 -0.86 7.14
N TRP A 95 -5.35 -1.87 7.02
CA TRP A 95 -5.71 -3.24 6.65
C TRP A 95 -5.30 -4.18 7.76
N VAL A 96 -6.22 -5.06 8.16
CA VAL A 96 -5.94 -6.11 9.15
C VAL A 96 -6.05 -7.45 8.44
N ILE A 97 -4.99 -8.24 8.50
CA ILE A 97 -4.98 -9.61 7.99
C ILE A 97 -5.06 -10.55 9.19
N PRO A 98 -6.21 -11.20 9.39
CA PRO A 98 -6.42 -12.04 10.57
C PRO A 98 -5.62 -13.34 10.49
N VAL A 99 -5.60 -14.08 11.59
CA VAL A 99 -4.79 -15.30 11.75
C VAL A 99 -5.08 -16.36 10.69
N GLN A 100 -6.32 -16.48 10.22
CA GLN A 100 -6.74 -17.54 9.30
C GLN A 100 -6.50 -17.22 7.83
N MET A 101 -6.00 -16.01 7.49
CA MET A 101 -5.86 -15.56 6.10
C MET A 101 -4.43 -15.15 5.79
N GLY A 102 -4.06 -15.33 4.51
CA GLY A 102 -2.78 -14.85 3.99
C GLY A 102 -1.57 -15.43 4.69
N ASN A 103 -1.58 -16.73 5.00
CA ASN A 103 -0.50 -17.39 5.75
C ASN A 103 0.61 -17.86 4.80
N PHE A 104 1.57 -16.96 4.57
CA PHE A 104 2.77 -17.22 3.77
C PHE A 104 3.80 -16.13 4.08
N THR A 105 4.98 -16.24 3.51
CA THR A 105 6.03 -15.21 3.68
C THR A 105 5.83 -14.08 2.70
N TYR A 106 5.59 -12.88 3.21
CA TYR A 106 5.42 -11.66 2.43
C TYR A 106 6.78 -11.12 2.00
N LYS A 107 6.99 -10.97 0.70
CA LYS A 107 8.24 -10.44 0.14
C LYS A 107 8.05 -9.08 -0.55
N GLU A 108 6.84 -8.77 -0.95
CA GLU A 108 6.47 -7.49 -1.54
C GLU A 108 5.07 -7.11 -1.13
N ILE A 109 4.83 -5.82 -1.01
CA ILE A 109 3.49 -5.27 -0.82
C ILE A 109 3.28 -4.12 -1.78
N GLY A 110 2.04 -3.93 -2.20
CA GLY A 110 1.65 -2.82 -3.05
C GLY A 110 0.27 -2.33 -2.72
N VAL A 111 -0.03 -1.12 -3.17
CA VAL A 111 -1.33 -0.51 -2.98
C VAL A 111 -1.92 -0.20 -4.35
N PHE A 112 -3.14 -0.64 -4.57
CA PHE A 112 -3.88 -0.43 -5.81
C PHE A 112 -5.06 0.50 -5.60
N ALA A 113 -5.21 1.43 -6.54
CA ALA A 113 -6.31 2.39 -6.63
C ALA A 113 -6.99 2.26 -7.99
N GLY A 114 -7.76 3.26 -8.38
CA GLY A 114 -8.41 3.31 -9.68
C GLY A 114 -9.54 2.30 -9.80
N ASN A 115 -9.49 1.50 -10.85
CA ASN A 115 -10.47 0.44 -11.12
C ASN A 115 -10.09 -0.92 -10.51
N ALA A 116 -9.31 -0.90 -9.44
CA ALA A 116 -8.92 -2.12 -8.73
C ALA A 116 -10.15 -2.88 -8.22
N THR A 117 -10.12 -4.19 -8.39
CA THR A 117 -11.12 -5.14 -7.91
C THR A 117 -10.45 -6.25 -7.11
N ALA A 118 -11.20 -7.24 -6.68
CA ALA A 118 -10.66 -8.41 -6.00
C ALA A 118 -9.73 -9.27 -6.89
N THR A 119 -9.77 -9.06 -8.21
CA THR A 119 -8.90 -9.77 -9.14
C THR A 119 -7.46 -9.33 -8.96
N LEU A 120 -6.55 -10.30 -8.79
CA LEU A 120 -5.12 -10.02 -8.67
C LEU A 120 -4.60 -9.23 -9.88
N ASN A 121 -3.66 -8.34 -9.64
CA ASN A 121 -3.03 -7.45 -10.61
C ASN A 121 -3.96 -6.38 -11.22
N SER A 122 -5.23 -6.27 -10.77
CA SER A 122 -6.14 -5.24 -11.26
C SER A 122 -5.91 -3.89 -10.59
N GLY A 123 -6.23 -2.82 -11.31
CA GLY A 123 -6.16 -1.45 -10.80
C GLY A 123 -4.84 -0.76 -11.10
N MET A 124 -4.70 0.44 -10.56
CA MET A 124 -3.51 1.26 -10.70
C MET A 124 -2.62 1.11 -9.47
N LEU A 125 -1.40 0.61 -9.68
CA LEU A 125 -0.42 0.50 -8.61
C LEU A 125 0.11 1.90 -8.24
N ILE A 126 -0.14 2.31 -7.01
CA ILE A 126 0.35 3.62 -6.54
C ILE A 126 1.68 3.50 -5.78
N SER A 127 1.97 2.32 -5.25
CA SER A 127 3.25 2.09 -4.57
C SER A 127 3.55 0.59 -4.50
N ARG A 128 4.84 0.27 -4.45
CA ARG A 128 5.34 -1.07 -4.20
C ARG A 128 6.60 -0.99 -3.34
N VAL A 129 6.70 -1.82 -2.33
CA VAL A 129 7.90 -1.94 -1.49
C VAL A 129 8.22 -3.40 -1.25
N ASN A 130 9.51 -3.69 -1.06
CA ASN A 130 9.97 -5.01 -0.65
C ASN A 130 9.91 -5.12 0.87
N VAL A 131 9.45 -6.28 1.35
CA VAL A 131 9.35 -6.60 2.77
C VAL A 131 9.86 -8.02 3.00
N ASN A 132 9.94 -8.42 4.25
CA ASN A 132 10.20 -9.80 4.63
C ASN A 132 9.43 -10.08 5.92
N ILE A 133 8.21 -10.60 5.78
CA ILE A 133 7.33 -10.88 6.91
C ILE A 133 6.83 -12.32 6.76
N GLU A 134 7.27 -13.18 7.66
CA GLU A 134 6.78 -14.55 7.74
C GLU A 134 5.49 -14.55 8.57
N LYS A 135 4.35 -14.75 7.90
CA LYS A 135 3.06 -14.82 8.58
C LYS A 135 2.57 -16.24 8.69
N THR A 136 2.30 -16.65 9.92
CA THR A 136 1.75 -17.96 10.25
C THR A 136 0.30 -17.82 10.76
N GLU A 137 -0.36 -18.96 11.00
CA GLU A 137 -1.74 -19.02 11.48
C GLU A 137 -1.93 -18.51 12.92
N SER A 138 -0.84 -18.28 13.66
CA SER A 138 -0.90 -17.68 15.00
C SER A 138 -0.71 -16.15 14.97
N MET A 139 -0.46 -15.58 13.80
CA MET A 139 -0.14 -14.17 13.64
C MET A 139 -1.27 -13.38 12.97
N GLU A 140 -1.52 -12.17 13.49
CA GLU A 140 -2.31 -11.13 12.84
C GLU A 140 -1.37 -10.02 12.41
N VAL A 141 -1.52 -9.52 11.19
CA VAL A 141 -0.70 -8.42 10.67
C VAL A 141 -1.59 -7.23 10.36
N THR A 142 -1.25 -6.09 10.95
CA THR A 142 -1.92 -4.81 10.69
C THR A 142 -1.01 -3.90 9.89
N PHE A 143 -1.50 -3.44 8.75
CA PHE A 143 -0.82 -2.48 7.90
C PHE A 143 -1.48 -1.13 8.05
N VAL A 144 -0.71 -0.14 8.50
CA VAL A 144 -1.16 1.24 8.60
C VAL A 144 -0.38 2.06 7.59
N ARG A 145 -1.10 2.69 6.66
CA ARG A 145 -0.51 3.57 5.67
C ARG A 145 -1.01 4.99 5.89
N ARG A 146 -0.08 5.93 5.88
CA ARG A 146 -0.40 7.35 5.89
C ARG A 146 0.11 8.00 4.62
N ASP A 147 -0.80 8.66 3.92
CA ASP A 147 -0.49 9.39 2.70
C ASP A 147 -0.59 10.87 2.98
N TYR A 148 0.56 11.55 2.93
CA TYR A 148 0.71 12.95 3.24
C TYR A 148 0.73 13.79 1.98
N VAL A 149 0.12 14.96 2.07
CA VAL A 149 0.33 16.05 1.11
C VAL A 149 1.06 17.15 1.86
N THR A 150 2.23 17.53 1.37
CA THR A 150 3.06 18.57 1.96
C THR A 150 3.20 19.76 1.02
N ILE A 151 3.31 20.94 1.58
CA ILE A 151 3.52 22.19 0.84
C ILE A 151 4.72 22.97 1.40
#